data_421f1f86203f29383dc05cceb5477a76
#
_entry.id   421f1f86203f29383dc05cceb5477a76
#
_cell.length_a   1.000
_cell.length_b   1.000
_cell.length_c   1.000
_cell.angle_alpha   90.00
_cell.angle_beta   90.00
_cell.angle_gamma   90.00
#
_symmetry.space_group_name_H-M   'P 1'
#
loop_
_entity.id
_entity.type
_entity.pdbx_description
1 polymer ?
#
loop_
_entity_poly.entity_id
_entity_poly.type
_entity_poly.pdbx_seq_one_letter_code
_entity_poly.pdbx_strand_id
1 'polypeptide(L)' 'MIGVDLIGQIRRAYFEQRRPIKEIVRLLSVSRTTVRKVIRGQETEFK' A
#
# COMPACT_ATOMS: atom_id res chain seq x y z
N MET A 1 -6.76 12.50 9.17
CA MET A 1 -6.18 12.00 9.10
C MET A 1 -6.05 10.91 8.48
N ILE A 2 -5.98 10.69 7.50
CA ILE A 2 -5.98 9.63 6.85
C ILE A 2 -4.98 9.45 5.86
N GLY A 3 -4.56 10.14 5.06
CA GLY A 3 -3.64 9.93 3.98
C GLY A 3 -2.39 9.19 4.40
N VAL A 4 -1.69 9.75 5.29
CA VAL A 4 -0.43 9.17 5.68
C VAL A 4 -0.61 7.81 6.27
N ASP A 5 -1.63 7.67 7.04
CA ASP A 5 -1.88 6.41 7.64
C ASP A 5 -2.18 5.36 6.63
N LEU A 6 -2.91 5.68 5.60
CA LEU A 6 -3.26 4.73 4.59
C LEU A 6 -2.02 4.15 3.93
N ILE A 7 -1.06 4.97 3.63
CA ILE A 7 0.15 4.51 3.00
C ILE A 7 0.88 3.56 3.95
N GLY A 8 0.91 3.88 5.21
CA GLY A 8 1.55 3.03 6.18
C GLY A 8 0.85 1.70 6.30
N GLN A 9 -0.47 1.72 6.25
CA GLN A 9 -1.22 0.50 6.35
C GLN A 9 -0.99 -0.40 5.15
N ILE A 10 -0.92 0.19 3.98
CA ILE A 10 -0.71 -0.59 2.78
C ILE A 10 0.66 -1.27 2.86
N ARG A 11 1.67 -0.53 3.23
CA ARG A 11 3.00 -1.09 3.29
C ARG A 11 3.07 -2.18 4.34
N ARG A 12 2.48 -1.96 5.48
CA ARG A 12 2.50 -2.93 6.52
C ARG A 12 1.76 -4.20 6.10
N ALA A 13 0.62 -4.05 5.48
CA ALA A 13 -0.14 -5.19 5.06
C ALA A 13 0.63 -6.00 4.02
N TYR A 14 1.32 -5.32 3.15
CA TYR A 14 2.04 -6.02 2.12
C TYR A 14 3.34 -6.63 2.62
N PHE A 15 4.16 -5.88 3.31
CA PHE A 15 5.43 -6.37 3.76
C PHE A 15 5.41 -7.17 5.07
N GLU A 16 4.65 -6.73 6.00
CA GLU A 16 4.58 -7.45 7.26
C GLU A 16 3.60 -8.59 7.25
N GLN A 17 2.38 -8.35 6.83
CA GLN A 17 1.39 -9.39 6.81
C GLN A 17 1.42 -10.21 5.55
N ARG A 18 2.23 -9.80 4.59
CA ARG A 18 2.32 -10.53 3.34
C ARG A 18 0.98 -10.76 2.67
N ARG A 19 0.11 -9.80 2.70
CA ARG A 19 -1.16 -9.94 2.04
C ARG A 19 -1.02 -9.56 0.59
N PRO A 20 -1.71 -10.23 -0.30
CA PRO A 20 -1.63 -9.94 -1.73
C PRO A 20 -2.31 -8.61 -2.00
N ILE A 21 -1.89 -7.94 -3.06
CA ILE A 21 -2.46 -6.68 -3.43
C ILE A 21 -3.96 -6.77 -3.53
N LYS A 22 -4.45 -7.85 -4.08
CA LYS A 22 -5.86 -8.06 -4.22
C LYS A 22 -6.58 -7.91 -2.88
N GLU A 23 -6.04 -8.49 -1.85
CA GLU A 23 -6.66 -8.43 -0.57
C GLU A 23 -6.54 -7.06 0.04
N ILE A 24 -5.41 -6.41 -0.12
CA ILE A 24 -5.21 -5.09 0.43
C ILE A 24 -6.21 -4.12 -0.19
N VAL A 25 -6.45 -4.27 -1.48
CA VAL A 25 -7.40 -3.43 -2.16
C VAL A 25 -8.77 -3.54 -1.50
N ARG A 26 -9.17 -4.75 -1.18
CA ARG A 26 -10.45 -4.93 -0.58
C ARG A 26 -10.44 -4.50 0.88
N LEU A 27 -9.43 -4.86 1.56
CA LEU A 27 -9.35 -4.59 2.97
C LEU A 27 -9.35 -3.10 3.27
N LEU A 28 -8.59 -2.34 2.56
CA LEU A 28 -8.49 -0.91 2.77
C LEU A 28 -9.34 -0.07 1.82
N SER A 29 -10.05 -0.70 0.95
CA SER A 29 -10.88 0.01 0.00
C SER A 29 -10.08 1.00 -0.84
N VAL A 30 -8.95 0.59 -1.31
CA VAL A 30 -8.14 1.46 -2.15
C VAL A 30 -8.00 0.82 -3.50
N SER A 31 -7.56 1.56 -4.50
CA SER A 31 -7.48 0.99 -5.82
C SER A 31 -6.17 0.24 -5.95
N ARG A 32 -6.15 -0.69 -6.89
CA ARG A 32 -4.98 -1.50 -7.11
C ARG A 32 -3.79 -0.63 -7.50
N THR A 33 -4.03 0.37 -8.28
CA THR A 33 -2.98 1.25 -8.71
C THR A 33 -2.33 1.93 -7.52
N THR A 34 -3.15 2.34 -6.57
CA THR A 34 -2.65 3.00 -5.39
C THR A 34 -1.74 2.07 -4.60
N VAL A 35 -2.14 0.84 -4.45
CA VAL A 35 -1.34 -0.11 -3.69
C VAL A 35 -0.01 -0.33 -4.38
N ARG A 36 -0.05 -0.51 -5.68
CA ARG A 36 1.17 -0.75 -6.42
C ARG A 36 2.11 0.45 -6.35
N LYS A 37 1.55 1.62 -6.41
CA LYS A 37 2.35 2.81 -6.34
C LYS A 37 3.03 2.94 -4.99
N VAL A 38 2.33 2.65 -3.95
CA VAL A 38 2.88 2.74 -2.62
C VAL A 38 4.04 1.75 -2.46
N ILE A 39 3.83 0.55 -2.93
CA ILE A 39 4.85 -0.46 -2.82
C ILE A 39 6.08 -0.15 -3.65
N ARG A 40 5.85 0.24 -4.90
CA ARG A 40 6.96 0.55 -5.72
C ARG A 40 7.57 1.89 -5.40
N GLY A 41 6.77 2.86 -5.08
CA GLY A 41 7.23 4.17 -4.80
C GLY A 41 8.27 4.18 -3.73
N GLN A 42 8.22 3.17 -2.92
CA GLN A 42 9.16 3.07 -1.93
C GLN A 42 10.56 3.03 -2.41
N GLU A 43 10.82 2.47 -3.51
CA GLU A 43 12.13 2.44 -4.01
C GLU A 43 12.39 3.52 -4.95
N THR A 44 11.49 4.09 -5.60
CA THR A 44 11.81 5.10 -6.54
C THR A 44 11.50 6.41 -6.02
N GLU A 45 10.98 6.52 -4.87
CA GLU A 45 10.65 7.73 -4.46
C GLU A 45 11.66 8.71 -4.33
N PHE A 46 12.71 8.50 -4.25
CA PHE A 46 13.64 9.41 -4.22
C PHE A 46 14.28 9.55 -5.28
N LYS A 47 14.13 9.66 -6.07
CA LYS A 47 14.76 9.75 -7.11
C LYS A 47 14.88 10.64 -7.34
#